data_270d26a0f0d58df9b3d8ba3fa2e03683
#
_entry.id   270d26a0f0d58df9b3d8ba3fa2e03683
#
_cell.length_a   1.000
_cell.length_b   1.000
_cell.length_c   1.000
_cell.angle_alpha   90.00
_cell.angle_beta   90.00
_cell.angle_gamma   90.00
#
_symmetry.space_group_name_H-M   'P 1'
#
loop_
_entity.id
_entity.type
_entity.pdbx_description
1 polymer ?
#
loop_
_entity_poly.entity_id
_entity_poly.type
_entity_poly.pdbx_seq_one_letter_code
_entity_poly.pdbx_strand_id
1 'polypeptide(L)'
;MSARIIMVTGGQRSGKSVFAENMALRLTEHPVYLATAQILDDEMRRRVEAHRERRRERWRNVESPLMIAGTQLADGEVVLIDCLTIWASNWFFKLGEDTDAALAEMKAQLDSLFGRPLTYIIVTNEIGLGGVSENAMR
;
A
#
# COMPACT_ATOMS: atom_id res chain seq x y z
N MET A 1 -9.59 -8.15 19.66
CA MET A 1 -9.35 -8.73 18.34
C MET A 1 -8.08 -8.13 17.75
N SER A 2 -7.36 -8.92 17.03
CA SER A 2 -6.10 -8.46 16.44
C SER A 2 -6.29 -8.19 14.95
N ALA A 3 -5.32 -7.50 14.38
CA ALA A 3 -5.31 -7.23 12.95
C ALA A 3 -5.06 -8.52 12.17
N ARG A 4 -5.65 -8.60 10.99
CA ARG A 4 -5.36 -9.65 10.03
C ARG A 4 -4.58 -9.01 8.88
N ILE A 5 -3.41 -9.56 8.59
CA ILE A 5 -2.51 -8.97 7.60
C ILE A 5 -2.27 -9.96 6.48
N ILE A 6 -2.55 -9.55 5.25
CA ILE A 6 -2.36 -10.36 4.06
C ILE A 6 -1.40 -9.61 3.14
N MET A 7 -0.27 -10.23 2.81
CA MET A 7 0.70 -9.62 1.91
C MET A 7 0.51 -10.17 0.50
N VAL A 8 0.47 -9.26 -0.49
CA VAL A 8 0.39 -9.64 -1.90
C VAL A 8 1.65 -9.09 -2.58
N THR A 9 2.54 -9.97 -2.98
CA THR A 9 3.81 -9.57 -3.58
C THR A 9 3.87 -10.03 -5.03
N GLY A 10 4.72 -9.38 -5.81
CA GLY A 10 4.93 -9.75 -7.20
C GLY A 10 5.63 -8.63 -7.94
N GLY A 11 6.12 -8.94 -9.13
CA GLY A 11 6.76 -7.96 -9.97
C GLY A 11 5.75 -7.02 -10.59
N GLN A 12 6.26 -6.01 -11.29
CA GLN A 12 5.40 -5.12 -12.03
C GLN A 12 4.64 -5.90 -13.10
N ARG A 13 3.38 -5.52 -13.32
CA ARG A 13 2.53 -6.13 -14.34
C ARG A 13 2.24 -7.61 -14.10
N SER A 14 2.37 -8.06 -12.85
CA SER A 14 2.06 -9.44 -12.50
C SER A 14 0.58 -9.67 -12.24
N GLY A 15 -0.23 -8.59 -12.26
CA GLY A 15 -1.65 -8.71 -11.95
C GLY A 15 -1.95 -8.69 -10.46
N LYS A 16 -0.95 -8.38 -9.63
CA LYS A 16 -1.14 -8.44 -8.18
C LYS A 16 -2.15 -7.43 -7.66
N SER A 17 -2.25 -6.25 -8.30
CA SER A 17 -3.23 -5.25 -7.87
C SER A 17 -4.65 -5.74 -8.09
N VAL A 18 -4.92 -6.33 -9.24
CA VAL A 18 -6.24 -6.90 -9.54
C VAL A 18 -6.55 -8.05 -8.58
N PHE A 19 -5.56 -8.90 -8.33
CA PHE A 19 -5.71 -10.01 -7.38
C PHE A 19 -6.07 -9.49 -5.98
N ALA A 20 -5.35 -8.46 -5.52
CA ALA A 20 -5.59 -7.89 -4.20
C ALA A 20 -6.96 -7.22 -4.12
N GLU A 21 -7.37 -6.51 -5.17
CA GLU A 21 -8.68 -5.86 -5.22
C GLU A 21 -9.80 -6.90 -5.17
N ASN A 22 -9.65 -7.99 -5.93
CA ASN A 22 -10.66 -9.05 -5.93
C ASN A 22 -10.73 -9.73 -4.56
N MET A 23 -9.60 -9.91 -3.90
CA MET A 23 -9.56 -10.47 -2.56
C MET A 23 -10.33 -9.58 -1.58
N ALA A 24 -10.10 -8.26 -1.64
CA ALA A 24 -10.79 -7.33 -0.77
C ALA A 24 -12.30 -7.38 -1.00
N LEU A 25 -12.73 -7.44 -2.25
CA LEU A 25 -14.14 -7.48 -2.60
C LEU A 25 -14.82 -8.78 -2.18
N ARG A 26 -14.06 -9.85 -1.98
CA ARG A 26 -14.62 -11.09 -1.44
C ARG A 26 -14.80 -11.01 0.08
N LEU A 27 -14.04 -10.14 0.73
CA LEU A 27 -14.09 -10.02 2.18
C LEU A 27 -15.12 -8.98 2.64
N THR A 28 -15.42 -7.99 1.81
CA THR A 28 -16.38 -6.94 2.14
C THR A 28 -16.95 -6.32 0.89
N GLU A 29 -18.14 -5.73 0.99
CA GLU A 29 -18.75 -5.02 -0.13
C GLU A 29 -18.20 -3.60 -0.28
N HIS A 30 -17.61 -3.04 0.78
CA HIS A 30 -17.13 -1.66 0.77
C HIS A 30 -15.73 -1.54 1.32
N PRO A 31 -14.73 -2.00 0.56
CA PRO A 31 -13.34 -1.91 1.04
C PRO A 31 -12.78 -0.49 0.93
N VAL A 32 -11.70 -0.25 1.66
CA VAL A 32 -10.95 1.00 1.60
C VAL A 32 -9.72 0.80 0.75
N TYR A 33 -9.49 1.70 -0.20
CA TYR A 33 -8.27 1.70 -1.01
C TYR A 33 -7.39 2.84 -0.52
N LEU A 34 -6.25 2.50 0.08
CA LEU A 34 -5.31 3.47 0.59
C LEU A 34 -4.14 3.55 -0.37
N ALA A 35 -4.07 4.64 -1.12
CA ALA A 35 -3.04 4.86 -2.11
C ALA A 35 -1.89 5.65 -1.50
N THR A 36 -0.67 5.16 -1.68
CA THR A 36 0.54 5.81 -1.17
C THR A 36 1.28 6.62 -2.23
N ALA A 37 0.91 6.46 -3.50
CA ALA A 37 1.59 7.16 -4.58
C ALA A 37 1.32 8.66 -4.52
N GLN A 38 2.36 9.44 -4.80
CA GLN A 38 2.23 10.88 -4.98
C GLN A 38 1.98 11.17 -6.45
N ILE A 39 1.03 12.06 -6.72
CA ILE A 39 0.73 12.44 -8.09
C ILE A 39 1.65 13.59 -8.45
N LEU A 40 2.68 13.29 -9.26
CA LEU A 40 3.73 14.26 -9.58
C LEU A 40 3.62 14.84 -10.98
N ASP A 41 2.81 14.24 -11.88
CA ASP A 41 2.63 14.73 -13.22
C ASP A 41 1.27 14.32 -13.78
N ASP A 42 0.94 14.83 -14.98
CA ASP A 42 -0.37 14.58 -15.59
C ASP A 42 -0.56 13.15 -16.03
N GLU A 43 0.52 12.50 -16.47
CA GLU A 43 0.43 11.10 -16.89
C GLU A 43 0.08 10.21 -15.68
N MET A 44 0.72 10.44 -14.56
CA MET A 44 0.43 9.70 -13.34
C MET A 44 -0.99 9.97 -12.87
N ARG A 45 -1.45 11.23 -12.96
CA ARG A 45 -2.81 11.58 -12.59
C ARG A 45 -3.82 10.81 -13.42
N ARG A 46 -3.59 10.70 -14.73
CA ARG A 46 -4.50 9.96 -15.62
C ARG A 46 -4.56 8.48 -15.24
N ARG A 47 -3.41 7.90 -14.89
CA ARG A 47 -3.38 6.50 -14.47
C ARG A 47 -4.12 6.28 -13.15
N VAL A 48 -3.95 7.19 -12.21
CA VAL A 48 -4.64 7.11 -10.92
C VAL A 48 -6.15 7.23 -11.12
N GLU A 49 -6.58 8.16 -11.97
CA GLU A 49 -8.00 8.35 -12.23
C GLU A 49 -8.62 7.15 -12.93
N ALA A 50 -7.91 6.54 -13.87
CA ALA A 50 -8.39 5.34 -14.52
C ALA A 50 -8.56 4.18 -13.53
N HIS A 51 -7.62 4.03 -12.60
CA HIS A 51 -7.72 3.01 -11.56
C HIS A 51 -8.91 3.28 -10.63
N ARG A 52 -9.14 4.55 -10.29
CA ARG A 52 -10.28 4.90 -9.44
C ARG A 52 -11.60 4.60 -10.14
N GLU A 53 -11.70 4.89 -11.43
CA GLU A 53 -12.92 4.59 -12.20
C GLU A 53 -13.17 3.10 -12.25
N ARG A 54 -12.14 2.29 -12.39
CA ARG A 54 -12.29 0.84 -12.40
C ARG A 54 -12.82 0.32 -11.07
N ARG A 55 -12.42 0.92 -9.95
CA ARG A 55 -12.88 0.50 -8.63
C ARG A 55 -14.30 0.94 -8.32
N ARG A 56 -14.71 2.04 -8.90
CA ARG A 56 -16.10 2.56 -8.79
C ARG A 56 -16.47 2.89 -7.34
N GLU A 57 -17.77 2.93 -7.08
CA GLU A 57 -18.31 3.44 -5.80
C GLU A 57 -18.27 2.42 -4.66
N ARG A 58 -17.93 1.18 -4.93
CA ARG A 58 -17.80 0.21 -3.84
C ARG A 58 -16.64 0.54 -2.92
N TRP A 59 -15.65 1.24 -3.44
CA TRP A 59 -14.43 1.54 -2.73
C TRP A 59 -14.45 2.94 -2.16
N ARG A 60 -13.94 3.06 -0.93
CA ARG A 60 -13.61 4.38 -0.38
C ARG A 60 -12.12 4.61 -0.66
N ASN A 61 -11.81 5.66 -1.41
CA ASN A 61 -10.45 5.94 -1.83
C ASN A 61 -9.83 6.99 -0.90
N VAL A 62 -8.66 6.66 -0.36
CA VAL A 62 -7.90 7.56 0.52
C VAL A 62 -6.49 7.67 -0.05
N GLU A 63 -5.98 8.90 -0.12
CA GLU A 63 -4.61 9.13 -0.55
C GLU A 63 -3.79 9.53 0.67
N SER A 64 -2.73 8.77 0.94
CA SER A 64 -1.88 9.02 2.10
C SER A 64 -0.46 8.60 1.77
N PRO A 65 0.36 9.53 1.28
CA PRO A 65 1.72 9.18 0.88
C PRO A 65 2.64 8.85 2.05
N LEU A 66 2.38 9.37 3.24
CA LEU A 66 3.28 9.24 4.38
C LEU A 66 2.59 8.72 5.64
N MET A 67 1.59 9.44 6.13
CA MET A 67 1.00 9.20 7.45
C MET A 67 -0.17 8.23 7.38
N ILE A 68 0.08 6.99 7.01
CA ILE A 68 -0.99 6.01 6.85
C ILE A 68 -1.71 5.72 8.17
N ALA A 69 -1.00 5.80 9.29
CA ALA A 69 -1.63 5.56 10.60
C ALA A 69 -2.68 6.61 10.96
N GLY A 70 -2.62 7.79 10.30
CA GLY A 70 -3.60 8.84 10.53
C GLY A 70 -4.90 8.68 9.75
N THR A 71 -5.00 7.63 8.94
CA THR A 71 -6.19 7.39 8.14
C THR A 71 -7.40 7.05 9.05
N GLN A 72 -8.54 7.65 8.75
CA GLN A 72 -9.75 7.34 9.50
C GLN A 72 -10.32 6.01 9.03
N LEU A 73 -10.29 5.04 9.91
CA LEU A 73 -10.76 3.68 9.63
C LEU A 73 -11.63 3.21 10.79
N ALA A 74 -12.66 2.47 10.47
CA ALA A 74 -13.53 1.88 11.49
C ALA A 74 -13.13 0.43 11.73
N ASP A 75 -13.34 -0.03 12.96
CA ASP A 75 -13.05 -1.42 13.31
C ASP A 75 -13.76 -2.37 12.37
N GLY A 76 -13.07 -3.41 11.96
CA GLY A 76 -13.62 -4.43 11.08
C GLY A 76 -13.52 -4.12 9.59
N GLU A 77 -13.05 -2.94 9.22
CA GLU A 77 -12.91 -2.61 7.80
C GLU A 77 -11.79 -3.41 7.14
N VAL A 78 -11.91 -3.57 5.83
CA VAL A 78 -10.87 -4.18 5.00
C VAL A 78 -10.18 -3.07 4.24
N VAL A 79 -8.86 -2.95 4.43
CA VAL A 79 -8.06 -1.87 3.84
C VAL A 79 -7.00 -2.47 2.93
N LEU A 80 -6.99 -2.02 1.69
CA LEU A 80 -5.94 -2.39 0.75
C LEU A 80 -4.95 -1.24 0.66
N ILE A 81 -3.69 -1.51 0.97
CA ILE A 81 -2.61 -0.51 0.91
C ILE A 81 -1.79 -0.75 -0.35
N ASP A 82 -1.82 0.18 -1.27
CA ASP A 82 -1.11 0.08 -2.54
C ASP A 82 -0.22 1.30 -2.72
N CYS A 83 1.07 1.19 -2.59
CA CYS A 83 1.82 -0.04 -2.27
C CYS A 83 2.85 0.30 -1.22
N LEU A 84 3.31 -0.73 -0.54
CA LEU A 84 4.27 -0.56 0.55
C LEU A 84 5.62 -0.04 0.06
N THR A 85 6.03 -0.48 -1.12
CA THR A 85 7.32 -0.08 -1.70
C THR A 85 7.40 1.42 -1.96
N ILE A 86 6.34 1.98 -2.55
CA ILE A 86 6.29 3.42 -2.83
C ILE A 86 6.23 4.20 -1.52
N TRP A 87 5.47 3.68 -0.56
CA TRP A 87 5.37 4.31 0.76
C TRP A 87 6.76 4.39 1.43
N ALA A 88 7.53 3.31 1.35
CA ALA A 88 8.88 3.29 1.92
C ALA A 88 9.77 4.34 1.25
N SER A 89 9.68 4.46 -0.08
CA SER A 89 10.44 5.47 -0.82
C SER A 89 10.04 6.88 -0.39
N ASN A 90 8.75 7.11 -0.17
CA ASN A 90 8.27 8.43 0.26
C ASN A 90 8.91 8.85 1.57
N TRP A 91 8.96 7.95 2.55
CA TRP A 91 9.60 8.26 3.83
C TRP A 91 11.10 8.45 3.70
N PHE A 92 11.75 7.60 2.88
CA PHE A 92 13.18 7.69 2.68
C PHE A 92 13.57 9.08 2.16
N PHE A 93 12.88 9.57 1.13
CA PHE A 93 13.18 10.89 0.58
C PHE A 93 12.72 12.02 1.49
N LYS A 94 11.61 11.84 2.20
CA LYS A 94 11.13 12.85 3.13
C LYS A 94 12.14 13.14 4.24
N LEU A 95 12.85 12.11 4.67
CA LEU A 95 13.83 12.23 5.79
C LEU A 95 15.27 12.36 5.31
N GLY A 96 15.47 12.85 4.08
CA GLY A 96 16.81 13.18 3.58
C GLY A 96 17.65 11.97 3.27
N GLU A 97 17.04 10.89 2.84
CA GLU A 97 17.72 9.64 2.48
C GLU A 97 18.40 8.97 3.68
N ASP A 98 17.86 9.21 4.87
CA ASP A 98 18.32 8.56 6.09
C ASP A 98 17.55 7.28 6.28
N THR A 99 18.19 6.15 6.02
CA THR A 99 17.56 4.84 6.08
C THR A 99 17.06 4.50 7.48
N ASP A 100 17.87 4.78 8.50
CA ASP A 100 17.49 4.44 9.87
C ASP A 100 16.31 5.27 10.33
N ALA A 101 16.29 6.55 10.01
CA ALA A 101 15.17 7.41 10.37
C ALA A 101 13.89 6.99 9.64
N ALA A 102 14.01 6.64 8.36
CA ALA A 102 12.86 6.19 7.58
C ALA A 102 12.29 4.89 8.13
N LEU A 103 13.15 3.93 8.46
CA LEU A 103 12.70 2.65 9.02
C LEU A 103 12.03 2.85 10.38
N ALA A 104 12.56 3.73 11.21
CA ALA A 104 11.96 4.01 12.51
C ALA A 104 10.55 4.59 12.37
N GLU A 105 10.38 5.53 11.43
CA GLU A 105 9.07 6.14 11.21
C GLU A 105 8.09 5.15 10.62
N MET A 106 8.53 4.34 9.65
CA MET A 106 7.69 3.31 9.05
C MET A 106 7.22 2.31 10.09
N LYS A 107 8.14 1.88 10.97
CA LYS A 107 7.78 0.94 12.01
C LYS A 107 6.74 1.54 12.96
N ALA A 108 6.92 2.80 13.34
CA ALA A 108 5.96 3.46 14.22
C ALA A 108 4.57 3.55 13.58
N GLN A 109 4.52 3.88 12.27
CA GLN A 109 3.26 3.95 11.55
C GLN A 109 2.58 2.58 11.47
N LEU A 110 3.34 1.54 11.14
CA LEU A 110 2.79 0.20 11.01
C LEU A 110 2.35 -0.36 12.37
N ASP A 111 3.13 -0.13 13.42
CA ASP A 111 2.74 -0.58 14.76
C ASP A 111 1.42 0.05 15.19
N SER A 112 1.25 1.34 14.91
CA SER A 112 0.01 2.04 15.23
C SER A 112 -1.16 1.47 14.44
N LEU A 113 -0.97 1.27 13.15
CA LEU A 113 -2.02 0.79 12.27
C LEU A 113 -2.44 -0.64 12.63
N PHE A 114 -1.45 -1.52 12.82
CA PHE A 114 -1.72 -2.94 13.09
C PHE A 114 -2.22 -3.20 14.52
N GLY A 115 -2.25 -2.18 15.35
CA GLY A 115 -2.88 -2.29 16.67
C GLY A 115 -4.40 -2.26 16.60
N ARG A 116 -4.97 -2.00 15.43
CA ARG A 116 -6.40 -1.85 15.24
C ARG A 116 -7.00 -3.14 14.64
N PRO A 117 -8.22 -3.52 15.03
CA PRO A 117 -8.80 -4.80 14.60
C PRO A 117 -9.41 -4.70 13.19
N LEU A 118 -8.55 -4.55 12.20
CA LEU A 118 -8.92 -4.45 10.80
C LEU A 118 -8.26 -5.57 10.01
N THR A 119 -8.71 -5.76 8.76
CA THR A 119 -8.02 -6.62 7.83
C THR A 119 -7.25 -5.76 6.84
N TYR A 120 -5.95 -6.00 6.74
CA TYR A 120 -5.08 -5.24 5.85
C TYR A 120 -4.60 -6.15 4.73
N ILE A 121 -4.79 -5.69 3.48
CA ILE A 121 -4.22 -6.34 2.32
C ILE A 121 -3.15 -5.40 1.80
N ILE A 122 -1.90 -5.82 1.88
CA ILE A 122 -0.76 -4.95 1.58
C ILE A 122 -0.10 -5.41 0.29
N VAL A 123 -0.13 -4.54 -0.72
CA VAL A 123 0.51 -4.80 -2.00
C VAL A 123 1.93 -4.28 -1.94
N THR A 124 2.89 -5.09 -2.36
CA THR A 124 4.28 -4.67 -2.42
C THR A 124 4.92 -5.22 -3.69
N ASN A 125 5.77 -4.41 -4.31
CA ASN A 125 6.51 -4.82 -5.49
C ASN A 125 7.78 -5.53 -5.12
N GLU A 126 8.14 -6.55 -5.88
CA GLU A 126 9.48 -7.11 -5.78
C GLU A 126 10.43 -6.14 -6.46
N ILE A 127 11.48 -5.72 -5.75
CA ILE A 127 12.42 -4.76 -6.28
C ILE A 127 13.72 -5.46 -6.59
N GLY A 128 13.91 -5.78 -7.85
CA GLY A 128 15.21 -6.18 -8.36
C GLY A 128 15.90 -7.32 -7.63
N LEU A 129 15.15 -8.15 -7.01
CA LEU A 129 15.74 -9.29 -6.35
C LEU A 129 15.90 -10.40 -7.33
N GLY A 130 16.59 -10.53 -7.79
CA GLY A 130 16.69 -11.43 -8.76
C GLY A 130 17.39 -10.95 -9.85
N GLY A 131 17.46 -10.48 -9.53
CA GLY A 131 17.87 -9.94 -10.11
C GLY A 131 18.80 -9.71 -9.86
N VAL A 132 19.10 -9.65 -9.25
CA VAL A 132 19.54 -9.61 -8.94
C VAL A 132 20.13 -10.05 -8.65
N SER A 133 20.42 -10.05 -8.61
CA SER A 133 20.45 -10.39 -8.22
C SER A 133 20.89 -10.91 -8.04
N GLU A 134 21.37 -11.05 -8.25
CA GLU A 134 21.28 -11.48 -7.97
C GLU A 134 21.61 -11.69 -7.49
N ASN A 135 22.17 -11.69 -7.60
CA ASN A 135 22.08 -11.77 -6.95
C ASN A 135 22.30 -11.81 -6.25
N ALA A 136 22.68 -11.84 -6.36
CA ALA A 136 22.40 -11.78 -5.65
C ALA A 136 22.47 -11.86 -5.03
N MET A 137 22.69 -11.88 -4.95
CA MET A 137 22.27 -11.87 -4.44
C MET A 137 22.12 -12.16 -4.30
N ARG A 138 22.33 -12.24 -4.61
CA ARG A 138 21.90 -12.43 -4.57
C ARG A 138 21.92 -12.49 -4.28
#